data_e1f71eaeeafe8d81e9606eda8bbc874a
#
_entry.id   e1f71eaeeafe8d81e9606eda8bbc874a
#
_cell.length_a   1.000
_cell.length_b   1.000
_cell.length_c   1.000
_cell.angle_alpha   90.00
_cell.angle_beta   90.00
_cell.angle_gamma   90.00
#
_symmetry.space_group_name_H-M   'P 1'
#
loop_
_entity.id
_entity.type
_entity.pdbx_description
1 polymer ?
#
loop_
_entity_poly.entity_id
_entity_poly.type
_entity_poly.pdbx_seq_one_letter_code
_entity_poly.pdbx_strand_id
1 'polypeptide(L)'
;PGIPCVYYGSEWGAKAKKEEGDPALRASFDAPIDNELSAYIAKLAEIKKASHALNYGDFRSVVLTNKQCIFERKTDKERYFIAINADETEFFAQFDAGCQYATEMLTDTLHDFSGGSTLAPYTAYYWKMDVQV
;
A
#
# COMPACT_ATOMS: atom_id res chain seq x y z
N PRO A 1 8.11 -1.53 6.02
CA PRO A 1 9.38 -1.22 6.69
C PRO A 1 10.34 -0.53 5.74
N GLY A 2 11.16 0.37 6.25
CA GLY A 2 12.10 1.14 5.48
C GLY A 2 11.54 2.46 4.93
N ILE A 3 12.35 3.13 4.11
CA ILE A 3 12.02 4.43 3.50
C ILE A 3 11.62 4.18 2.05
N PRO A 4 10.37 4.53 1.64
CA PRO A 4 9.97 4.42 0.25
C PRO A 4 10.82 5.33 -0.63
N CYS A 5 11.28 4.80 -1.76
CA CYS A 5 11.98 5.56 -2.77
C CYS A 5 11.35 5.28 -4.14
N VAL A 6 10.80 6.31 -4.78
CA VAL A 6 10.24 6.22 -6.12
C VAL A 6 11.29 6.75 -7.10
N TYR A 7 11.74 5.90 -8.02
CA TYR A 7 12.67 6.31 -9.07
C TYR A 7 11.94 7.19 -10.09
N TYR A 8 12.58 8.26 -10.55
CA TYR A 8 11.97 9.22 -11.47
C TYR A 8 11.42 8.52 -12.73
N GLY A 9 10.22 8.92 -13.13
CA GLY A 9 9.48 8.30 -14.23
C GLY A 9 8.62 7.09 -13.81
N SER A 10 8.92 6.43 -12.66
CA SER A 10 8.11 5.33 -12.15
C SER A 10 6.74 5.81 -11.71
N GLU A 11 6.62 7.06 -11.24
CA GLU A 11 5.37 7.68 -10.77
C GLU A 11 4.31 7.84 -11.86
N TRP A 12 4.71 7.79 -13.13
CA TRP A 12 3.79 7.76 -14.27
C TRP A 12 3.94 6.54 -15.17
N GLY A 13 4.72 5.54 -14.71
CA GLY A 13 4.84 4.26 -15.39
C GLY A 13 5.73 4.28 -16.64
N ALA A 14 6.78 5.12 -16.65
CA ALA A 14 7.76 5.12 -17.73
C ALA A 14 8.38 3.72 -17.90
N LYS A 15 8.52 3.28 -19.15
CA LYS A 15 9.02 1.96 -19.51
C LYS A 15 10.12 2.07 -20.55
N ALA A 16 11.17 1.24 -20.42
CA ALA A 16 12.20 1.07 -21.42
C ALA A 16 12.75 -0.35 -21.35
N LYS A 17 13.32 -0.83 -22.46
CA LYS A 17 13.99 -2.12 -22.53
C LYS A 17 15.51 -1.93 -22.47
N LYS A 18 16.19 -2.88 -21.84
CA LYS A 18 17.65 -2.85 -21.70
C LYS A 18 18.37 -2.86 -23.06
N GLU A 19 17.78 -3.53 -24.06
CA GLU A 19 18.29 -3.59 -25.43
C GLU A 19 18.29 -2.24 -26.15
N GLU A 20 17.48 -1.28 -25.68
CA GLU A 20 17.38 0.08 -26.22
C GLU A 20 18.51 1.00 -25.69
N GLY A 21 19.31 0.50 -24.77
CA GLY A 21 20.49 1.16 -24.20
C GLY A 21 20.18 2.15 -23.08
N ASP A 22 21.25 2.71 -22.53
CA ASP A 22 21.19 3.63 -21.38
C ASP A 22 20.34 4.88 -21.59
N PRO A 23 20.30 5.53 -22.78
CA PRO A 23 19.44 6.70 -22.98
C PRO A 23 17.94 6.39 -22.79
N ALA A 24 17.49 5.22 -23.21
CA ALA A 24 16.11 4.79 -23.01
C ALA A 24 15.80 4.49 -21.55
N LEU A 25 16.73 3.85 -20.84
CA LEU A 25 16.60 3.51 -19.42
C LEU A 25 16.70 4.74 -18.50
N ARG A 26 17.28 5.83 -18.98
CA ARG A 26 17.50 7.08 -18.26
C ARG A 26 16.90 8.25 -19.04
N ALA A 27 15.64 8.07 -19.44
CA ALA A 27 14.92 9.07 -20.22
C ALA A 27 14.89 10.43 -19.53
N SER A 28 14.96 11.49 -20.33
CA SER A 28 14.72 12.86 -19.88
C SER A 28 13.23 13.20 -20.11
N PHE A 29 12.63 13.91 -19.17
CA PHE A 29 11.24 14.35 -19.25
C PHE A 29 11.19 15.87 -19.18
N ASP A 30 10.55 16.51 -20.16
CA ASP A 30 10.44 17.97 -20.21
C ASP A 30 9.43 18.51 -19.17
N ALA A 31 8.46 17.70 -18.79
CA ALA A 31 7.44 18.03 -17.80
C ALA A 31 6.94 16.76 -17.09
N PRO A 32 6.38 16.90 -15.87
CA PRO A 32 5.66 15.82 -15.21
C PRO A 32 4.48 15.34 -16.05
N ILE A 33 4.16 14.05 -15.94
CA ILE A 33 3.01 13.42 -16.60
C ILE A 33 1.99 13.08 -15.52
N ASP A 34 0.85 13.76 -15.53
CA ASP A 34 -0.27 13.45 -14.64
C ASP A 34 -1.10 12.32 -15.23
N ASN A 35 -1.22 11.23 -14.48
CA ASN A 35 -2.06 10.08 -14.82
C ASN A 35 -2.60 9.40 -13.55
N GLU A 36 -3.39 8.33 -13.74
CA GLU A 36 -3.99 7.59 -12.62
C GLU A 36 -2.94 7.04 -11.65
N LEU A 37 -1.79 6.59 -12.15
CA LEU A 37 -0.72 6.06 -11.31
C LEU A 37 -0.08 7.16 -10.45
N SER A 38 0.20 8.33 -11.02
CA SER A 38 0.76 9.45 -10.26
C SER A 38 -0.23 9.95 -9.20
N ALA A 39 -1.52 10.00 -9.51
CA ALA A 39 -2.57 10.33 -8.56
C ALA A 39 -2.68 9.30 -7.42
N TYR A 40 -2.59 8.01 -7.75
CA TYR A 40 -2.59 6.93 -6.77
C TYR A 40 -1.38 7.00 -5.82
N ILE A 41 -0.18 7.21 -6.36
CA ILE A 41 1.04 7.37 -5.55
C ILE A 41 0.94 8.61 -4.66
N ALA A 42 0.38 9.72 -5.16
CA ALA A 42 0.16 10.91 -4.36
C ALA A 42 -0.78 10.63 -3.17
N LYS A 43 -1.88 9.90 -3.39
CA LYS A 43 -2.80 9.48 -2.33
C LYS A 43 -2.10 8.62 -1.26
N LEU A 44 -1.29 7.64 -1.68
CA LEU A 44 -0.50 6.83 -0.75
C LEU A 44 0.50 7.68 0.07
N ALA A 45 1.14 8.64 -0.58
CA ALA A 45 2.07 9.56 0.08
C ALA A 45 1.36 10.46 1.10
N GLU A 46 0.16 10.95 0.81
CA GLU A 46 -0.67 11.72 1.75
C GLU A 46 -1.05 10.87 2.98
N ILE A 47 -1.54 9.65 2.79
CA ILE A 47 -1.88 8.73 3.88
C ILE A 47 -0.65 8.48 4.75
N LYS A 48 0.51 8.19 4.14
CA LYS A 48 1.75 7.95 4.88
C LYS A 48 2.20 9.19 5.65
N LYS A 49 2.20 10.38 5.04
CA LYS A 49 2.61 11.63 5.68
C LYS A 49 1.73 11.99 6.89
N ALA A 50 0.43 11.71 6.80
CA ALA A 50 -0.53 12.00 7.85
C ALA A 50 -0.46 11.01 9.04
N SER A 51 0.18 9.86 8.89
CA SER A 51 0.20 8.80 9.90
C SER A 51 1.53 8.70 10.62
N HIS A 52 1.50 8.81 11.94
CA HIS A 52 2.66 8.53 12.78
C HIS A 52 2.99 7.02 12.79
N ALA A 53 1.97 6.15 12.79
CA ALA A 53 2.18 4.70 12.78
C ALA A 53 2.85 4.22 11.49
N LEU A 54 2.46 4.73 10.32
CA LEU A 54 3.08 4.34 9.05
C LEU A 54 4.54 4.84 8.92
N ASN A 55 4.91 5.91 9.64
CA ASN A 55 6.28 6.43 9.64
C ASN A 55 7.16 5.79 10.71
N TYR A 56 6.67 5.67 11.94
CA TYR A 56 7.48 5.35 13.13
C TYR A 56 6.96 4.17 13.94
N GLY A 57 5.78 3.61 13.60
CA GLY A 57 5.17 2.51 14.35
C GLY A 57 5.95 1.20 14.23
N ASP A 58 5.71 0.32 15.18
CA ASP A 58 6.23 -1.05 15.16
C ASP A 58 5.71 -1.79 13.92
N PHE A 59 6.52 -2.72 13.44
CA PHE A 59 6.19 -3.56 12.30
C PHE A 59 5.95 -5.00 12.75
N ARG A 60 4.84 -5.60 12.30
CA ARG A 60 4.55 -7.02 12.50
C ARG A 60 4.00 -7.63 11.22
N SER A 61 4.62 -8.70 10.74
CA SER A 61 4.07 -9.50 9.65
C SER A 61 2.89 -10.33 10.17
N VAL A 62 1.77 -10.32 9.43
CA VAL A 62 0.52 -11.01 9.80
C VAL A 62 0.24 -12.16 8.85
N VAL A 63 0.27 -11.91 7.55
CA VAL A 63 0.16 -12.92 6.48
C VAL A 63 1.32 -12.70 5.52
N LEU A 64 2.00 -13.77 5.13
CA LEU A 64 3.07 -13.72 4.14
C LEU A 64 3.02 -14.99 3.27
N THR A 65 2.83 -14.80 1.99
CA THR A 65 2.91 -15.82 0.95
C THR A 65 3.84 -15.36 -0.16
N ASN A 66 3.91 -16.08 -1.29
CA ASN A 66 4.72 -15.65 -2.43
C ASN A 66 4.20 -14.39 -3.14
N LYS A 67 2.89 -14.12 -3.05
CA LYS A 67 2.23 -13.03 -3.78
C LYS A 67 1.34 -12.15 -2.91
N GLN A 68 1.09 -12.52 -1.67
CA GLN A 68 0.27 -11.75 -0.74
C GLN A 68 1.06 -11.42 0.52
N CYS A 69 0.83 -10.23 1.05
CA CYS A 69 1.28 -9.90 2.39
C CYS A 69 0.24 -9.03 3.12
N ILE A 70 0.12 -9.27 4.41
CA ILE A 70 -0.56 -8.36 5.33
C ILE A 70 0.42 -8.09 6.46
N PHE A 71 0.65 -6.82 6.74
CA PHE A 71 1.48 -6.41 7.86
C PHE A 71 0.82 -5.30 8.65
N GLU A 72 1.16 -5.24 9.93
CA GLU A 72 0.70 -4.23 10.86
C GLU A 72 1.76 -3.16 11.05
N ARG A 73 1.28 -1.91 11.16
CA ARG A 73 2.04 -0.78 11.70
C ARG A 73 1.25 -0.21 12.87
N LYS A 74 1.91 -0.09 14.03
CA LYS A 74 1.23 0.29 15.27
C LYS A 74 2.06 1.24 16.12
N THR A 75 1.36 2.23 16.70
CA THR A 75 1.83 3.02 17.84
C THR A 75 0.81 2.88 18.99
N ASP A 76 1.00 3.62 20.05
CA ASP A 76 0.02 3.76 21.14
C ASP A 76 -1.29 4.45 20.72
N LYS A 77 -1.30 5.19 19.60
CA LYS A 77 -2.43 6.02 19.14
C LYS A 77 -3.06 5.59 17.84
N GLU A 78 -2.28 4.97 16.98
CA GLU A 78 -2.72 4.57 15.64
C GLU A 78 -2.33 3.14 15.34
N ARG A 79 -3.17 2.46 14.58
CA ARG A 79 -2.91 1.12 14.09
C ARG A 79 -3.40 0.98 12.65
N TYR A 80 -2.57 0.37 11.82
CA TYR A 80 -2.91 0.05 10.43
C TYR A 80 -2.61 -1.40 10.13
N PHE A 81 -3.47 -2.03 9.34
CA PHE A 81 -3.09 -3.17 8.53
C PHE A 81 -2.94 -2.72 7.08
N ILE A 82 -1.83 -3.09 6.46
CA ILE A 82 -1.58 -2.92 5.04
C ILE A 82 -1.65 -4.30 4.42
N ALA A 83 -2.59 -4.50 3.50
CA ALA A 83 -2.78 -5.76 2.80
C ALA A 83 -2.50 -5.56 1.31
N ILE A 84 -1.73 -6.48 0.72
CA ILE A 84 -1.34 -6.43 -0.68
C ILE A 84 -1.59 -7.80 -1.30
N ASN A 85 -2.28 -7.81 -2.44
CA ASN A 85 -2.40 -8.97 -3.30
C ASN A 85 -1.75 -8.66 -4.66
N ALA A 86 -0.61 -9.30 -4.94
CA ALA A 86 0.12 -9.17 -6.21
C ALA A 86 -0.18 -10.33 -7.17
N ASP A 87 -1.27 -11.06 -6.96
CA ASP A 87 -1.73 -12.13 -7.84
C ASP A 87 -2.84 -11.66 -8.78
N GLU A 88 -3.03 -12.38 -9.88
CA GLU A 88 -4.14 -12.24 -10.83
C GLU A 88 -5.47 -12.78 -10.32
N THR A 89 -5.45 -13.56 -9.24
CA THR A 89 -6.63 -14.12 -8.58
C THR A 89 -6.89 -13.44 -7.23
N GLU A 90 -8.14 -13.41 -6.80
CA GLU A 90 -8.47 -12.93 -5.46
C GLU A 90 -7.90 -13.86 -4.38
N PHE A 91 -7.62 -13.31 -3.23
CA PHE A 91 -7.10 -14.02 -2.08
C PHE A 91 -7.97 -13.76 -0.85
N PHE A 92 -8.43 -14.84 -0.23
CA PHE A 92 -9.17 -14.76 1.02
C PHE A 92 -8.21 -14.87 2.20
N ALA A 93 -8.10 -13.79 2.97
CA ALA A 93 -7.29 -13.72 4.17
C ALA A 93 -8.16 -13.88 5.42
N GLN A 94 -7.74 -14.76 6.32
CA GLN A 94 -8.32 -14.87 7.65
C GLN A 94 -7.21 -14.71 8.70
N PHE A 95 -7.35 -13.71 9.56
CA PHE A 95 -6.40 -13.41 10.61
C PHE A 95 -7.10 -12.68 11.75
N ASP A 96 -6.51 -12.72 12.94
CA ASP A 96 -6.99 -11.95 14.08
C ASP A 96 -6.58 -10.48 13.94
N ALA A 97 -7.55 -9.64 13.62
CA ALA A 97 -7.36 -8.20 13.55
C ALA A 97 -7.40 -7.54 14.95
N GLY A 98 -7.91 -8.22 15.97
CA GLY A 98 -8.12 -7.68 17.31
C GLY A 98 -9.16 -6.55 17.37
N CYS A 99 -9.95 -6.38 16.29
CA CYS A 99 -11.08 -5.47 16.20
C CYS A 99 -12.04 -5.96 15.10
N GLN A 100 -13.28 -5.49 15.13
CA GLN A 100 -14.26 -5.86 14.11
C GLN A 100 -14.17 -4.97 12.88
N TYR A 101 -13.94 -3.67 13.05
CA TYR A 101 -14.02 -2.69 11.97
C TYR A 101 -12.75 -1.88 11.81
N ALA A 102 -12.50 -1.45 10.58
CA ALA A 102 -11.46 -0.48 10.23
C ALA A 102 -11.97 0.44 9.10
N THR A 103 -11.37 1.62 8.96
CA THR A 103 -11.56 2.48 7.80
C THR A 103 -10.54 2.12 6.72
N GLU A 104 -11.00 1.78 5.53
CA GLU A 104 -10.13 1.62 4.35
C GLU A 104 -9.81 3.01 3.79
N MET A 105 -8.54 3.41 3.88
CA MET A 105 -8.09 4.79 3.68
C MET A 105 -8.02 5.23 2.21
N LEU A 106 -8.00 4.30 1.25
CA LEU A 106 -7.99 4.64 -0.17
C LEU A 106 -9.39 4.98 -0.69
N THR A 107 -10.42 4.33 -0.14
CA THR A 107 -11.82 4.44 -0.58
C THR A 107 -12.71 5.16 0.44
N ASP A 108 -12.20 5.36 1.65
CA ASP A 108 -12.94 5.93 2.80
C ASP A 108 -14.18 5.09 3.17
N THR A 109 -14.06 3.76 3.05
CA THR A 109 -15.14 2.81 3.35
C THR A 109 -14.86 2.03 4.62
N LEU A 110 -15.93 1.56 5.28
CA LEU A 110 -15.82 0.69 6.44
C LEU A 110 -15.50 -0.75 5.98
N HIS A 111 -14.49 -1.37 6.59
CA HIS A 111 -14.15 -2.77 6.43
C HIS A 111 -14.52 -3.56 7.69
N ASP A 112 -15.18 -4.71 7.51
CA ASP A 112 -15.55 -5.65 8.59
C ASP A 112 -14.67 -6.90 8.51
N PHE A 113 -13.89 -7.16 9.55
CA PHE A 113 -13.00 -8.32 9.65
C PHE A 113 -13.69 -9.60 10.11
N SER A 114 -14.95 -9.55 10.58
CA SER A 114 -15.63 -10.69 11.20
C SER A 114 -15.80 -11.89 10.28
N GLY A 115 -15.92 -11.65 8.97
CA GLY A 115 -16.05 -12.67 7.93
C GLY A 115 -14.75 -13.00 7.20
N GLY A 116 -13.60 -12.50 7.65
CA GLY A 116 -12.35 -12.53 6.90
C GLY A 116 -12.29 -11.39 5.87
N SER A 117 -11.21 -11.35 5.08
CA SER A 117 -10.95 -10.25 4.14
C SER A 117 -10.62 -10.80 2.76
N THR A 118 -11.42 -10.48 1.75
CA THR A 118 -11.13 -10.81 0.36
C THR A 118 -10.29 -9.70 -0.26
N LEU A 119 -9.10 -10.03 -0.72
CA LEU A 119 -8.19 -9.14 -1.44
C LEU A 119 -8.36 -9.34 -2.93
N ALA A 120 -8.85 -8.33 -3.64
CA ALA A 120 -8.99 -8.36 -5.09
C ALA A 120 -7.62 -8.50 -5.79
N PRO A 121 -7.57 -8.99 -7.04
CA PRO A 121 -6.33 -9.08 -7.81
C PRO A 121 -5.61 -7.73 -7.93
N TYR A 122 -4.28 -7.73 -7.81
CA TYR A 122 -3.42 -6.55 -7.98
C TYR A 122 -3.87 -5.33 -7.18
N THR A 123 -4.32 -5.53 -5.94
CA THR A 123 -4.88 -4.47 -5.10
C THR A 123 -4.15 -4.36 -3.77
N ALA A 124 -4.09 -3.15 -3.24
CA ALA A 124 -3.63 -2.87 -1.89
C ALA A 124 -4.75 -2.22 -1.07
N TYR A 125 -4.74 -2.48 0.22
CA TYR A 125 -5.68 -1.94 1.20
C TYR A 125 -4.93 -1.34 2.37
N TYR A 126 -5.44 -0.23 2.90
CA TYR A 126 -4.91 0.48 4.07
C TYR A 126 -6.00 0.61 5.11
N TRP A 127 -6.11 -0.36 5.99
CA TRP A 127 -7.12 -0.42 7.05
C TRP A 127 -6.63 0.27 8.30
N LYS A 128 -7.18 1.44 8.58
CA LYS A 128 -6.91 2.21 9.80
C LYS A 128 -7.89 1.85 10.90
N MET A 129 -7.36 1.62 12.09
CA MET A 129 -8.13 1.42 13.30
C MET A 129 -7.78 2.49 14.32
N ASP A 130 -8.80 3.01 15.01
CA ASP A 130 -8.58 3.85 16.18
C ASP A 130 -8.20 2.94 17.36
N VAL A 131 -7.07 3.23 17.98
CA VAL A 131 -6.68 2.58 19.23
C VAL A 131 -7.52 3.21 20.34
N GLN A 132 -8.49 2.48 20.86
CA GLN A 132 -9.20 2.92 22.06
C GLN A 132 -8.20 2.92 23.22
N VAL A 133 -8.02 4.08 23.83
CA VAL A 133 -7.22 4.28 25.04
C VAL A 133 -7.98 3.76 26.25
#